data_7b298d5476e8334f935b28236be2d569
#
_entry.id   7b298d5476e8334f935b28236be2d569
#
_cell.length_a   1.000
_cell.length_b   1.000
_cell.length_c   1.000
_cell.angle_alpha   90.00
_cell.angle_beta   90.00
_cell.angle_gamma   90.00
#
_symmetry.space_group_name_H-M   'P 1'
#
loop_
_entity.id
_entity.type
_entity.pdbx_description
1 polymer ?
#
loop_
_entity_poly.entity_id
_entity_poly.type
_entity_poly.pdbx_seq_one_letter_code
_entity_poly.pdbx_strand_id
1 'polypeptide(L)'
;MENYVELKIHDMSTTLHPADAYALVLEEVEGGRKLPIIIGRQEAQAIKVMMVKYLPPRPLTHDLFPMLTKHLGAVLKKILIYKAKDGVFYSYLCFDKDGEEFKIDSRTSDAVALALRYECPMYTTEDIMQSEHLHDLGEGKFSVPISSVSMQMLEEALQAAIDKEEYEQASQLRDEIRKRKERME
;
A
#
# COMPACT_ATOMS: atom_id res chain seq x y z
N MET A 1 -13.71 -12.89 16.31
CA MET A 1 -14.07 -11.67 15.54
C MET A 1 -12.78 -11.19 14.91
N GLU A 2 -12.76 -11.04 13.59
CA GLU A 2 -11.59 -10.42 12.93
C GLU A 2 -11.49 -8.97 13.40
N ASN A 3 -10.37 -8.65 14.00
CA ASN A 3 -10.12 -7.30 14.53
C ASN A 3 -9.59 -6.45 13.38
N TYR A 4 -10.45 -5.63 12.79
CA TYR A 4 -10.07 -4.72 11.72
C TYR A 4 -9.63 -3.38 12.30
N VAL A 5 -8.55 -2.84 11.74
CA VAL A 5 -8.01 -1.52 12.05
C VAL A 5 -8.42 -0.57 10.93
N GLU A 6 -9.10 0.52 11.26
CA GLU A 6 -9.48 1.53 10.30
C GLU A 6 -8.29 2.43 9.95
N LEU A 7 -8.15 2.73 8.66
CA LEU A 7 -7.03 3.46 8.10
C LEU A 7 -7.49 4.75 7.40
N LYS A 8 -6.63 5.76 7.45
CA LYS A 8 -6.71 6.98 6.65
C LYS A 8 -5.37 7.21 5.94
N ILE A 9 -5.36 7.98 4.86
CA ILE A 9 -4.10 8.41 4.25
C ILE A 9 -3.47 9.46 5.16
N HIS A 10 -2.22 9.21 5.56
CA HIS A 10 -1.43 10.15 6.31
C HIS A 10 -0.62 11.04 5.38
N ASP A 11 0.18 10.43 4.51
CA ASP A 11 1.07 11.12 3.58
C ASP A 11 1.44 10.22 2.40
N MET A 12 2.02 10.85 1.39
CA MET A 12 2.66 10.15 0.28
C MET A 12 4.01 10.81 0.00
N SER A 13 5.08 10.14 0.43
CA SER A 13 6.43 10.65 0.23
C SER A 13 6.85 10.56 -1.24
N THR A 14 7.65 11.53 -1.66
CA THR A 14 8.31 11.46 -2.95
C THR A 14 9.60 10.65 -2.84
N THR A 15 9.72 9.68 -3.71
CA THR A 15 10.95 8.99 -4.11
C THR A 15 11.73 8.27 -3.02
N LEU A 16 11.60 6.96 -3.02
CA LEU A 16 12.63 6.07 -2.50
C LEU A 16 13.62 5.85 -3.66
N HIS A 17 14.85 6.39 -3.55
CA HIS A 17 15.91 6.02 -4.47
C HIS A 17 16.37 4.59 -4.19
N PRO A 18 16.72 3.78 -5.22
CA PRO A 18 16.96 4.14 -6.62
C PRO A 18 15.77 3.98 -7.58
N ALA A 19 14.64 3.43 -7.14
CA ALA A 19 13.48 3.22 -7.99
C ALA A 19 12.55 4.45 -7.99
N ASP A 20 11.84 4.70 -9.10
CA ASP A 20 10.72 5.65 -9.23
C ASP A 20 9.50 5.18 -8.39
N ALA A 21 9.73 4.88 -7.10
CA ALA A 21 8.77 4.36 -6.15
C ALA A 21 8.37 5.42 -5.13
N TYR A 22 7.15 5.31 -4.64
CA TYR A 22 6.56 6.20 -3.65
C TYR A 22 6.13 5.40 -2.43
N ALA A 23 6.32 5.93 -1.25
CA ALA A 23 5.73 5.35 -0.05
C ALA A 23 4.38 6.03 0.21
N LEU A 24 3.30 5.28 0.02
CA LEU A 24 1.97 5.63 0.52
C LEU A 24 1.92 5.25 2.00
N VAL A 25 1.76 6.23 2.87
CA VAL A 25 1.67 6.01 4.30
C VAL A 25 0.21 6.08 4.73
N LEU A 26 -0.35 4.95 5.12
CA LEU A 26 -1.65 4.86 5.76
C LEU A 26 -1.47 4.91 7.28
N GLU A 27 -2.35 5.61 7.97
CA GLU A 27 -2.32 5.77 9.43
C GLU A 27 -3.59 5.18 10.05
N GLU A 28 -3.42 4.46 11.14
CA GLU A 28 -4.52 4.02 11.98
C GLU A 28 -5.30 5.23 12.51
N VAL A 29 -6.62 5.20 12.40
CA VAL A 29 -7.47 6.33 12.77
C VAL A 29 -7.38 6.63 14.28
N GLU A 30 -7.39 5.61 15.13
CA GLU A 30 -7.43 5.75 16.58
C GLU A 30 -6.08 5.60 17.27
N GLY A 31 -5.14 4.82 16.71
CA GLY A 31 -3.87 4.45 17.37
C GLY A 31 -2.63 5.19 16.86
N GLY A 32 -2.70 5.78 15.68
CA GLY A 32 -1.59 6.55 15.10
C GLY A 32 -0.44 5.70 14.54
N ARG A 33 -0.53 4.35 14.55
CA ARG A 33 0.43 3.48 13.87
C ARG A 33 0.37 3.72 12.37
N LYS A 34 1.51 3.66 11.70
CA LYS A 34 1.64 3.99 10.28
C LYS A 34 2.04 2.77 9.47
N LEU A 35 1.30 2.47 8.41
CA LEU A 35 1.53 1.38 7.49
C LEU A 35 2.08 1.92 6.17
N PRO A 36 3.37 1.71 5.85
CA PRO A 36 3.96 2.12 4.59
C PRO A 36 3.67 1.09 3.50
N ILE A 37 3.22 1.55 2.35
CA ILE A 37 2.98 0.71 1.17
C ILE A 37 3.76 1.31 0.01
N ILE A 38 4.67 0.53 -0.56
CA ILE A 38 5.47 0.97 -1.67
C ILE A 38 4.67 0.80 -2.96
N ILE A 39 4.52 1.89 -3.71
CA ILE A 39 3.72 1.94 -4.93
C ILE A 39 4.50 2.60 -6.06
N GLY A 40 4.15 2.28 -7.31
CA GLY A 40 4.74 2.90 -8.48
C GLY A 40 4.24 4.33 -8.72
N ARG A 41 4.92 5.03 -9.63
CA ARG A 41 4.63 6.42 -9.98
C ARG A 41 3.21 6.62 -10.51
N GLN A 42 2.71 5.71 -11.34
CA GLN A 42 1.37 5.82 -11.92
C GLN A 42 0.27 5.64 -10.87
N GLU A 43 0.47 4.70 -9.97
CA GLU A 43 -0.42 4.44 -8.84
C GLU A 43 -0.44 5.65 -7.88
N ALA A 44 0.73 6.18 -7.55
CA ALA A 44 0.86 7.38 -6.73
C ALA A 44 0.13 8.58 -7.36
N GLN A 45 0.23 8.76 -8.68
CA GLN A 45 -0.46 9.83 -9.39
C GLN A 45 -2.00 9.66 -9.30
N ALA A 46 -2.51 8.43 -9.46
CA ALA A 46 -3.95 8.15 -9.38
C ALA A 46 -4.54 8.47 -7.99
N ILE A 47 -3.75 8.26 -6.92
CA ILE A 47 -4.12 8.60 -5.55
C ILE A 47 -3.99 10.11 -5.32
N LYS A 48 -2.86 10.70 -5.73
CA LYS A 48 -2.55 12.12 -5.49
C LYS A 48 -3.58 13.06 -6.11
N VAL A 49 -4.10 12.74 -7.29
CA VAL A 49 -5.18 13.50 -7.95
C VAL A 49 -6.37 13.70 -7.00
N MET A 50 -6.76 12.64 -6.27
CA MET A 50 -7.86 12.70 -5.31
C MET A 50 -7.48 13.43 -4.02
N MET A 51 -6.27 13.22 -3.51
CA MET A 51 -5.80 13.93 -2.31
C MET A 51 -5.78 15.45 -2.49
N VAL A 52 -5.39 15.93 -3.67
CA VAL A 52 -5.39 17.38 -3.99
C VAL A 52 -6.72 17.87 -4.56
N LYS A 53 -7.74 17.02 -4.64
CA LYS A 53 -9.08 17.32 -5.19
C LYS A 53 -9.04 17.93 -6.59
N TYR A 54 -8.08 17.48 -7.41
CA TYR A 54 -7.98 17.92 -8.80
C TYR A 54 -9.05 17.23 -9.66
N LEU A 55 -9.83 18.04 -10.40
CA LEU A 55 -10.83 17.54 -11.32
C LEU A 55 -10.30 17.61 -12.75
N PRO A 56 -9.92 16.48 -13.35
CA PRO A 56 -9.48 16.46 -14.74
C PRO A 56 -10.63 16.77 -15.70
N PRO A 57 -10.37 17.34 -16.88
CA PRO A 57 -11.43 17.69 -17.86
C PRO A 57 -12.15 16.44 -18.42
N ARG A 58 -11.55 15.27 -18.30
CA ARG A 58 -12.14 13.96 -18.68
C ARG A 58 -11.87 12.94 -17.58
N PRO A 59 -12.81 11.97 -17.38
CA PRO A 59 -12.62 10.92 -16.38
C PRO A 59 -11.34 10.12 -16.62
N LEU A 60 -10.57 9.86 -15.57
CA LEU A 60 -9.44 8.92 -15.57
C LEU A 60 -9.95 7.48 -15.40
N THR A 61 -9.06 6.50 -15.57
CA THR A 61 -9.43 5.08 -15.49
C THR A 61 -10.16 4.72 -14.20
N HIS A 62 -9.66 5.17 -13.05
CA HIS A 62 -10.31 4.88 -11.76
C HIS A 62 -11.65 5.63 -11.58
N ASP A 63 -11.89 6.74 -12.27
CA ASP A 63 -13.16 7.47 -12.21
C ASP A 63 -14.29 6.74 -12.94
N LEU A 64 -13.93 5.84 -13.87
CA LEU A 64 -14.91 5.03 -14.61
C LEU A 64 -15.58 3.97 -13.70
N PHE A 65 -14.88 3.52 -12.63
CA PHE A 65 -15.43 2.50 -11.73
C PHE A 65 -16.71 2.97 -11.01
N PRO A 66 -16.73 4.10 -10.26
CA PRO A 66 -17.96 4.57 -9.64
C PRO A 66 -19.06 4.90 -10.67
N MET A 67 -18.68 5.34 -11.87
CA MET A 67 -19.66 5.56 -12.94
C MET A 67 -20.30 4.24 -13.39
N LEU A 68 -19.48 3.20 -13.62
CA LEU A 68 -19.97 1.88 -14.04
C LEU A 68 -20.81 1.21 -12.96
N THR A 69 -20.31 1.15 -11.72
CA THR A 69 -21.01 0.48 -10.62
C THR A 69 -22.34 1.17 -10.28
N LYS A 70 -22.41 2.49 -10.39
CA LYS A 70 -23.66 3.22 -10.26
C LYS A 70 -24.72 2.77 -11.27
N HIS A 71 -24.32 2.52 -12.53
CA HIS A 71 -25.25 2.00 -13.55
C HIS A 71 -25.66 0.54 -13.29
N LEU A 72 -24.79 -0.23 -12.63
CA LEU A 72 -25.06 -1.63 -12.29
C LEU A 72 -25.77 -1.82 -10.94
N GLY A 73 -26.03 -0.74 -10.19
CA GLY A 73 -26.64 -0.79 -8.86
C GLY A 73 -25.73 -1.33 -7.77
N ALA A 74 -24.42 -1.34 -7.97
CA ALA A 74 -23.45 -1.82 -6.97
C ALA A 74 -22.75 -0.62 -6.27
N VAL A 75 -22.44 -0.79 -4.99
CA VAL A 75 -21.77 0.24 -4.17
C VAL A 75 -20.55 -0.37 -3.48
N LEU A 76 -19.38 0.27 -3.60
CA LEU A 76 -18.21 -0.09 -2.82
C LEU A 76 -18.39 0.39 -1.38
N LYS A 77 -18.51 -0.54 -0.44
CA LYS A 77 -18.77 -0.27 0.98
C LYS A 77 -17.49 0.00 1.76
N LYS A 78 -16.42 -0.71 1.44
CA LYS A 78 -15.11 -0.61 2.09
C LYS A 78 -14.04 -1.29 1.26
N ILE A 79 -12.79 -0.98 1.55
CA ILE A 79 -11.66 -1.81 1.13
C ILE A 79 -11.03 -2.49 2.35
N LEU A 80 -10.42 -3.65 2.14
CA LEU A 80 -9.75 -4.40 3.18
C LEU A 80 -8.39 -4.90 2.68
N ILE A 81 -7.31 -4.41 3.29
CA ILE A 81 -5.97 -4.96 3.12
C ILE A 81 -5.91 -6.22 3.98
N TYR A 82 -5.97 -7.41 3.34
CA TYR A 82 -6.18 -8.67 4.05
C TYR A 82 -4.93 -9.54 4.15
N LYS A 83 -3.87 -9.20 3.38
CA LYS A 83 -2.63 -9.97 3.35
C LYS A 83 -1.46 -9.07 2.98
N ALA A 84 -0.32 -9.30 3.64
CA ALA A 84 0.99 -8.79 3.27
C ALA A 84 1.94 -9.98 3.14
N LYS A 85 2.70 -10.04 2.05
CA LYS A 85 3.70 -11.08 1.83
C LYS A 85 4.82 -10.55 0.94
N ASP A 86 6.05 -10.63 1.41
CA ASP A 86 7.27 -10.30 0.65
C ASP A 86 7.21 -8.89 0.01
N GLY A 87 6.68 -7.91 0.76
CA GLY A 87 6.51 -6.52 0.31
C GLY A 87 5.31 -6.28 -0.60
N VAL A 88 4.51 -7.29 -0.87
CA VAL A 88 3.27 -7.18 -1.66
C VAL A 88 2.06 -7.19 -0.74
N PHE A 89 1.24 -6.14 -0.85
CA PHE A 89 -0.03 -6.02 -0.15
C PHE A 89 -1.19 -6.39 -1.07
N TYR A 90 -2.11 -7.18 -0.53
CA TYR A 90 -3.30 -7.67 -1.22
C TYR A 90 -4.55 -7.08 -0.59
N SER A 91 -5.49 -6.65 -1.41
CA SER A 91 -6.70 -5.98 -0.95
C SER A 91 -7.96 -6.54 -1.57
N TYR A 92 -9.05 -6.50 -0.82
CA TYR A 92 -10.39 -6.71 -1.34
C TYR A 92 -11.13 -5.39 -1.50
N LEU A 93 -11.80 -5.25 -2.62
CA LEU A 93 -12.90 -4.30 -2.82
C LEU A 93 -14.19 -4.99 -2.36
N CYS A 94 -14.81 -4.50 -1.30
CA CYS A 94 -16.04 -5.08 -0.74
C CYS A 94 -17.25 -4.30 -1.25
N PHE A 95 -17.97 -4.89 -2.18
CA PHE A 95 -19.16 -4.31 -2.79
C PHE A 95 -20.45 -4.88 -2.17
N ASP A 96 -21.49 -4.07 -2.24
CA ASP A 96 -22.86 -4.48 -2.02
C ASP A 96 -23.68 -4.21 -3.29
N LYS A 97 -24.52 -5.16 -3.65
CA LYS A 97 -25.52 -5.00 -4.71
C LYS A 97 -26.82 -5.63 -4.25
N ASP A 98 -27.86 -4.82 -4.12
CA ASP A 98 -29.20 -5.24 -3.72
C ASP A 98 -29.22 -6.05 -2.39
N GLY A 99 -28.28 -5.77 -1.47
CA GLY A 99 -28.11 -6.46 -0.20
C GLY A 99 -27.24 -7.72 -0.26
N GLU A 100 -26.71 -8.05 -1.42
CA GLU A 100 -25.72 -9.14 -1.59
C GLU A 100 -24.30 -8.58 -1.60
N GLU A 101 -23.51 -9.00 -0.61
CA GLU A 101 -22.09 -8.62 -0.52
C GLU A 101 -21.21 -9.53 -1.36
N PHE A 102 -20.27 -8.93 -2.11
CA PHE A 102 -19.22 -9.65 -2.83
C PHE A 102 -17.88 -8.93 -2.74
N LYS A 103 -16.79 -9.67 -2.95
CA LYS A 103 -15.43 -9.15 -2.87
C LYS A 103 -14.71 -9.35 -4.20
N ILE A 104 -13.92 -8.35 -4.59
CA ILE A 104 -13.03 -8.42 -5.75
C ILE A 104 -11.60 -8.25 -5.24
N ASP A 105 -10.71 -9.17 -5.59
CA ASP A 105 -9.29 -9.04 -5.30
C ASP A 105 -8.66 -7.93 -6.15
N SER A 106 -7.80 -7.13 -5.54
CA SER A 106 -7.15 -6.00 -6.20
C SER A 106 -5.78 -5.70 -5.61
N ARG A 107 -4.95 -4.99 -6.36
CA ARG A 107 -3.75 -4.37 -5.79
C ARG A 107 -4.16 -3.31 -4.77
N THR A 108 -3.39 -3.16 -3.70
CA THR A 108 -3.73 -2.20 -2.64
C THR A 108 -3.73 -0.75 -3.12
N SER A 109 -2.83 -0.39 -4.05
CA SER A 109 -2.83 0.94 -4.68
C SER A 109 -4.13 1.27 -5.42
N ASP A 110 -4.69 0.29 -6.16
CA ASP A 110 -5.96 0.46 -6.87
C ASP A 110 -7.12 0.54 -5.87
N ALA A 111 -7.11 -0.31 -4.84
CA ALA A 111 -8.11 -0.28 -3.79
C ALA A 111 -8.16 1.10 -3.09
N VAL A 112 -7.00 1.67 -2.71
CA VAL A 112 -6.93 3.00 -2.10
C VAL A 112 -7.39 4.09 -3.07
N ALA A 113 -6.97 4.04 -4.34
CA ALA A 113 -7.39 4.99 -5.36
C ALA A 113 -8.92 4.98 -5.57
N LEU A 114 -9.54 3.80 -5.46
CA LEU A 114 -11.00 3.64 -5.53
C LEU A 114 -11.68 4.06 -4.23
N ALA A 115 -11.14 3.71 -3.06
CA ALA A 115 -11.70 4.12 -1.78
C ALA A 115 -11.87 5.64 -1.68
N LEU A 116 -10.89 6.41 -2.16
CA LEU A 116 -10.97 7.86 -2.21
C LEU A 116 -12.10 8.37 -3.13
N ARG A 117 -12.39 7.67 -4.24
CA ARG A 117 -13.43 8.04 -5.20
C ARG A 117 -14.84 7.70 -4.74
N TYR A 118 -14.94 6.61 -3.99
CA TYR A 118 -16.21 6.18 -3.39
C TYR A 118 -16.45 6.79 -2.01
N GLU A 119 -15.45 7.50 -1.47
CA GLU A 119 -15.48 8.06 -0.10
C GLU A 119 -15.82 6.96 0.93
N CYS A 120 -15.30 5.74 0.72
CA CYS A 120 -15.57 4.62 1.60
C CYS A 120 -14.37 4.34 2.53
N PRO A 121 -14.62 3.73 3.71
CA PRO A 121 -13.57 3.45 4.68
C PRO A 121 -12.58 2.40 4.17
N MET A 122 -11.35 2.48 4.69
CA MET A 122 -10.24 1.58 4.44
C MET A 122 -9.89 0.82 5.71
N TYR A 123 -9.67 -0.49 5.60
CA TYR A 123 -9.33 -1.34 6.74
C TYR A 123 -8.13 -2.22 6.44
N THR A 124 -7.45 -2.63 7.51
CA THR A 124 -6.48 -3.73 7.50
C THR A 124 -6.76 -4.66 8.68
N THR A 125 -6.05 -5.79 8.75
CA THR A 125 -6.09 -6.67 9.91
C THR A 125 -5.08 -6.24 10.96
N GLU A 126 -5.34 -6.56 12.22
CA GLU A 126 -4.41 -6.27 13.32
C GLU A 126 -3.05 -6.96 13.11
N ASP A 127 -3.03 -8.17 12.57
CA ASP A 127 -1.78 -8.92 12.30
C ASP A 127 -0.88 -8.16 11.31
N ILE A 128 -1.45 -7.60 10.23
CA ILE A 128 -0.70 -6.79 9.26
C ILE A 128 -0.21 -5.51 9.93
N MET A 129 -1.05 -4.86 10.72
CA MET A 129 -0.66 -3.65 11.41
C MET A 129 0.49 -3.90 12.39
N GLN A 130 0.51 -5.03 13.09
CA GLN A 130 1.59 -5.40 14.00
C GLN A 130 2.90 -5.73 13.27
N SER A 131 2.82 -6.43 12.13
CA SER A 131 4.02 -6.91 11.41
C SER A 131 4.64 -5.89 10.47
N GLU A 132 3.84 -4.96 9.91
CA GLU A 132 4.25 -4.11 8.80
C GLU A 132 4.24 -2.61 9.12
N HIS A 133 3.89 -2.20 10.36
CA HIS A 133 3.89 -0.78 10.70
C HIS A 133 5.31 -0.19 10.76
N LEU A 134 5.42 1.12 10.54
CA LEU A 134 6.68 1.85 10.66
C LEU A 134 7.17 1.81 12.10
N HIS A 135 8.45 1.44 12.28
CA HIS A 135 9.12 1.55 13.57
C HIS A 135 9.66 2.97 13.75
N ASP A 136 9.25 3.63 14.82
CA ASP A 136 9.80 4.92 15.19
C ASP A 136 11.20 4.70 15.79
N LEU A 137 12.22 5.26 15.14
CA LEU A 137 13.61 5.23 15.59
C LEU A 137 13.98 6.45 16.45
N GLY A 138 13.00 7.32 16.76
CA GLY A 138 13.22 8.60 17.42
C GLY A 138 13.70 9.68 16.45
N GLU A 139 13.73 10.94 16.92
CA GLU A 139 14.14 12.13 16.14
C GLU A 139 13.39 12.31 14.79
N GLY A 140 12.17 11.76 14.67
CA GLY A 140 11.39 11.83 13.43
C GLY A 140 11.91 10.95 12.30
N LYS A 141 12.80 10.00 12.60
CA LYS A 141 13.28 8.99 11.67
C LYS A 141 12.41 7.73 11.76
N PHE A 142 11.95 7.26 10.63
CA PHE A 142 11.17 6.02 10.54
C PHE A 142 11.93 5.01 9.69
N SER A 143 11.96 3.75 10.12
CA SER A 143 12.40 2.65 9.26
C SER A 143 11.20 1.93 8.66
N VAL A 144 11.27 1.73 7.37
CA VAL A 144 10.34 0.82 6.67
C VAL A 144 10.78 -0.61 6.99
N PRO A 145 9.89 -1.49 7.47
CA PRO A 145 10.26 -2.89 7.65
C PRO A 145 10.79 -3.49 6.34
N ILE A 146 11.89 -4.22 6.41
CA ILE A 146 12.48 -4.89 5.24
C ILE A 146 11.44 -5.83 4.58
N SER A 147 10.54 -6.41 5.37
CA SER A 147 9.39 -7.20 4.90
C SER A 147 8.49 -6.46 3.92
N SER A 148 8.33 -5.14 4.08
CA SER A 148 7.46 -4.28 3.23
C SER A 148 8.11 -3.87 1.91
N VAL A 149 9.36 -4.25 1.65
CA VAL A 149 10.11 -3.90 0.43
C VAL A 149 10.03 -5.05 -0.57
N SER A 150 9.76 -4.76 -1.86
CA SER A 150 9.69 -5.79 -2.89
C SER A 150 11.07 -6.41 -3.18
N MET A 151 11.10 -7.62 -3.77
CA MET A 151 12.34 -8.31 -4.13
C MET A 151 13.22 -7.44 -5.03
N GLN A 152 12.63 -6.81 -6.05
CA GLN A 152 13.34 -5.94 -6.97
C GLN A 152 14.03 -4.78 -6.24
N MET A 153 13.31 -4.11 -5.32
CA MET A 153 13.88 -3.01 -4.54
C MET A 153 14.98 -3.47 -3.59
N LEU A 154 14.89 -4.70 -3.05
CA LEU A 154 15.96 -5.27 -2.23
C LEU A 154 17.23 -5.52 -3.06
N GLU A 155 17.08 -6.01 -4.28
CA GLU A 155 18.22 -6.25 -5.20
C GLU A 155 18.85 -4.91 -5.63
N GLU A 156 18.07 -3.89 -5.92
CA GLU A 156 18.55 -2.54 -6.23
C GLU A 156 19.25 -1.88 -5.02
N ALA A 157 18.66 -2.01 -3.83
CA ALA A 157 19.25 -1.50 -2.59
C ALA A 157 20.58 -2.22 -2.23
N LEU A 158 20.63 -3.54 -2.46
CA LEU A 158 21.85 -4.31 -2.28
C LEU A 158 22.98 -3.81 -3.20
N GLN A 159 22.69 -3.58 -4.48
CA GLN A 159 23.67 -3.05 -5.42
C GLN A 159 24.15 -1.66 -4.99
N ALA A 160 23.22 -0.77 -4.59
CA ALA A 160 23.57 0.55 -4.13
C ALA A 160 24.41 0.55 -2.84
N ALA A 161 24.18 -0.39 -1.91
CA ALA A 161 24.97 -0.56 -0.70
C ALA A 161 26.38 -1.07 -1.01
N ILE A 162 26.52 -1.97 -1.99
CA ILE A 162 27.81 -2.45 -2.47
C ILE A 162 28.61 -1.30 -3.10
N ASP A 163 27.97 -0.51 -3.97
CA ASP A 163 28.60 0.62 -4.66
C ASP A 163 29.09 1.71 -3.71
N LYS A 164 28.44 1.84 -2.54
CA LYS A 164 28.80 2.78 -1.46
C LYS A 164 29.74 2.17 -0.40
N GLU A 165 30.13 0.91 -0.55
CA GLU A 165 30.95 0.16 0.41
C GLU A 165 30.30 0.01 1.81
N GLU A 166 28.94 0.07 1.87
CA GLU A 166 28.14 -0.12 3.09
C GLU A 166 27.93 -1.63 3.36
N TYR A 167 29.00 -2.35 3.65
CA TYR A 167 29.04 -3.83 3.68
C TYR A 167 28.12 -4.47 4.73
N GLU A 168 27.90 -3.81 5.85
CA GLU A 168 27.00 -4.33 6.90
C GLU A 168 25.54 -4.32 6.41
N GLN A 169 25.12 -3.23 5.79
CA GLN A 169 23.80 -3.10 5.18
C GLN A 169 23.64 -4.07 4.00
N ALA A 170 24.65 -4.17 3.13
CA ALA A 170 24.67 -5.12 2.02
C ALA A 170 24.53 -6.57 2.50
N SER A 171 25.15 -6.94 3.62
CA SER A 171 25.01 -8.29 4.20
C SER A 171 23.59 -8.57 4.67
N GLN A 172 22.91 -7.63 5.33
CA GLN A 172 21.52 -7.77 5.78
C GLN A 172 20.56 -7.92 4.60
N LEU A 173 20.71 -7.07 3.58
CA LEU A 173 19.89 -7.12 2.36
C LEU A 173 20.07 -8.44 1.61
N ARG A 174 21.31 -8.92 1.45
CA ARG A 174 21.62 -10.21 0.81
C ARG A 174 20.98 -11.37 1.55
N ASP A 175 21.04 -11.37 2.88
CA ASP A 175 20.50 -12.47 3.69
C ASP A 175 18.97 -12.51 3.60
N GLU A 176 18.29 -11.35 3.53
CA GLU A 176 16.84 -11.29 3.31
C GLU A 176 16.46 -11.76 1.90
N ILE A 177 17.19 -11.33 0.86
CA ILE A 177 16.98 -11.80 -0.52
C ILE A 177 17.09 -13.33 -0.60
N ARG A 178 18.11 -13.91 0.02
CA ARG A 178 18.30 -15.36 0.07
C ARG A 178 17.14 -16.06 0.74
N LYS A 179 16.72 -15.58 1.92
CA LYS A 179 15.61 -16.14 2.68
C LYS A 179 14.29 -16.11 1.89
N ARG A 180 14.05 -15.06 1.10
CA ARG A 180 12.85 -14.98 0.25
C ARG A 180 12.92 -15.93 -0.93
N LYS A 181 14.09 -16.08 -1.58
CA LYS A 181 14.28 -17.03 -2.69
C LYS A 181 14.02 -18.48 -2.23
N GLU A 182 14.53 -18.86 -1.05
CA GLU A 182 14.29 -20.20 -0.46
C GLU A 182 12.81 -20.48 -0.12
N ARG A 183 11.98 -19.44 0.08
CA ARG A 183 10.54 -19.59 0.33
C ARG A 183 9.70 -19.67 -0.94
N MET A 184 10.28 -19.37 -2.09
CA MET A 184 9.61 -19.39 -3.39
C MET A 184 9.83 -20.72 -4.14
N GLU A 185 10.82 -21.52 -3.72
CA GLU A 185 11.07 -22.90 -4.16
C GLU A 185 10.23 -23.90 -3.36
#